data_df560d559adec354538fca73f0bc6a3d
#
_entry.id   df560d559adec354538fca73f0bc6a3d
#
_cell.length_a   1.000
_cell.length_b   1.000
_cell.length_c   1.000
_cell.angle_alpha   90.00
_cell.angle_beta   90.00
_cell.angle_gamma   90.00
#
_symmetry.space_group_name_H-M   'P 1'
#
loop_
_entity.id
_entity.type
_entity.pdbx_description
1 polymer ?
#
loop_
_entity_poly.entity_id
_entity_poly.type
_entity_poly.pdbx_seq_one_letter_code
_entity_poly.pdbx_strand_id
1 'polypeptide(L)'
;MDNMVYLALCGAVSICSMIIPGLSGSFVLLLMGGYRLVMVDAVNSLTAGEVGRSLDILIPFLIGGVAGVVLLSRLLSWLFRTVHDLVMALITGFVGGSLIVIWPWKITLTEKFIRDGEEMEKITGFTGWFLPDIGSGATWAALGCMLAGASLVYVGARLGSRSGTS
;
A
#
# COMPACT_ATOMS: atom_id res chain seq x y z
N MET A 1 8.13 27.98 -6.40
CA MET A 1 6.85 28.19 -5.68
C MET A 1 6.11 26.88 -5.79
N ASP A 2 6.29 26.07 -4.78
CA ASP A 2 5.57 24.79 -4.74
C ASP A 2 4.11 25.16 -4.50
N ASN A 3 3.27 24.82 -5.48
CA ASN A 3 1.85 25.17 -5.41
C ASN A 3 1.25 24.49 -4.18
N MET A 4 0.92 25.25 -3.14
CA MET A 4 0.29 24.73 -1.91
C MET A 4 -0.92 23.83 -2.24
N VAL A 5 -1.65 24.20 -3.30
CA VAL A 5 -2.78 23.42 -3.80
C VAL A 5 -2.32 22.07 -4.34
N TYR A 6 -1.19 22.04 -5.06
CA TYR A 6 -0.62 20.79 -5.57
C TYR A 6 -0.17 19.87 -4.44
N LEU A 7 0.50 20.40 -3.41
CA LEU A 7 0.91 19.63 -2.24
C LEU A 7 -0.30 19.10 -1.46
N ALA A 8 -1.34 19.90 -1.31
CA ALA A 8 -2.60 19.46 -0.70
C ALA A 8 -3.28 18.36 -1.51
N LEU A 9 -3.31 18.45 -2.84
CA LEU A 9 -3.81 17.38 -3.71
C LEU A 9 -2.97 16.11 -3.62
N CYS A 10 -1.64 16.23 -3.59
CA CYS A 10 -0.75 15.10 -3.37
C CYS A 10 -1.04 14.41 -2.04
N GLY A 11 -1.25 15.16 -0.96
CA GLY A 11 -1.62 14.64 0.35
C GLY A 11 -2.96 13.92 0.33
N ALA A 12 -3.99 14.55 -0.26
CA ALA A 12 -5.31 13.96 -0.36
C ALA A 12 -5.31 12.63 -1.12
N VAL A 13 -4.74 12.62 -2.33
CA VAL A 13 -4.73 11.44 -3.21
C VAL A 13 -3.84 10.33 -2.64
N SER A 14 -2.67 10.68 -2.07
CA SER A 14 -1.75 9.72 -1.47
C SER A 14 -2.39 8.99 -0.28
N ILE A 15 -3.01 9.71 0.63
CA ILE A 15 -3.65 9.11 1.81
C ILE A 15 -4.90 8.34 1.42
N CYS A 16 -5.71 8.84 0.49
CA CYS A 16 -6.87 8.12 -0.03
C CYS A 16 -6.48 6.79 -0.67
N SER A 17 -5.36 6.75 -1.41
CA SER A 17 -4.90 5.53 -2.07
C SER A 17 -4.49 4.43 -1.09
N MET A 18 -4.03 4.77 0.12
CA MET A 18 -3.70 3.78 1.16
C MET A 18 -4.93 3.04 1.70
N ILE A 19 -6.12 3.64 1.60
CA ILE A 19 -7.36 3.01 2.07
C ILE A 19 -7.87 1.99 1.04
N ILE A 20 -7.51 2.18 -0.23
CA ILE A 20 -7.89 1.25 -1.29
C ILE A 20 -6.94 0.04 -1.28
N PRO A 21 -7.45 -1.19 -1.10
CA PRO A 21 -6.62 -2.39 -1.10
C PRO A 21 -5.81 -2.52 -2.39
N GLY A 22 -4.50 -2.79 -2.28
CA GLY A 22 -3.63 -2.97 -3.43
C GLY A 22 -2.98 -1.71 -3.99
N LEU A 23 -3.30 -0.51 -3.45
CA LEU A 23 -2.62 0.73 -3.80
C LEU A 23 -1.73 1.21 -2.65
N SER A 24 -0.52 1.66 -3.00
CA SER A 24 0.41 2.25 -2.04
C SER A 24 0.41 3.78 -2.18
N GLY A 25 0.16 4.50 -1.09
CA GLY A 25 0.18 5.96 -1.07
C GLY A 25 1.52 6.56 -1.50
N SER A 26 2.63 5.92 -1.13
CA SER A 26 3.97 6.34 -1.56
C SER A 26 4.17 6.14 -3.06
N PHE A 27 3.65 5.06 -3.63
CA PHE A 27 3.71 4.82 -5.07
C PHE A 27 2.89 5.84 -5.86
N VAL A 28 1.69 6.17 -5.39
CA VAL A 28 0.87 7.22 -6.01
C VAL A 28 1.54 8.59 -5.89
N LEU A 29 2.14 8.90 -4.74
CA LEU A 29 2.92 10.13 -4.55
C LEU A 29 4.12 10.20 -5.50
N LEU A 30 4.77 9.06 -5.78
CA LEU A 30 5.85 8.96 -6.76
C LEU A 30 5.35 9.24 -8.18
N LEU A 31 4.21 8.66 -8.57
CA LEU A 31 3.58 8.89 -9.88
C LEU A 31 3.18 10.36 -10.07
N MET A 32 2.72 11.01 -9.01
CA MET A 32 2.40 12.44 -9.02
C MET A 32 3.66 13.32 -9.03
N GLY A 33 4.87 12.78 -8.84
CA GLY A 33 6.11 13.55 -8.78
C GLY A 33 6.33 14.29 -7.46
N GLY A 34 5.42 14.15 -6.49
CA GLY A 34 5.51 14.79 -5.17
C GLY A 34 6.38 14.06 -4.16
N TYR A 35 6.78 12.82 -4.45
CA TYR A 35 7.53 11.97 -3.51
C TYR A 35 8.83 12.61 -3.04
N ARG A 36 9.62 13.17 -3.97
CA ARG A 36 10.89 13.81 -3.65
C ARG A 36 10.69 15.03 -2.74
N LEU A 37 9.72 15.87 -3.05
CA LEU A 37 9.41 17.08 -2.27
C LEU A 37 9.02 16.73 -0.83
N VAL A 38 8.13 15.75 -0.66
CA VAL A 38 7.57 15.43 0.67
C VAL A 38 8.49 14.52 1.47
N MET A 39 9.06 13.46 0.85
CA MET A 39 9.85 12.44 1.57
C MET A 39 11.34 12.80 1.68
N VAL A 40 11.88 13.51 0.71
CA VAL A 40 13.31 13.83 0.69
C VAL A 40 13.56 15.27 1.10
N ASP A 41 12.97 16.24 0.41
CA ASP A 41 13.29 17.64 0.62
C ASP A 41 12.74 18.15 1.96
N ALA A 42 11.52 17.77 2.34
CA ALA A 42 10.95 18.16 3.64
C ALA A 42 11.72 17.55 4.81
N VAL A 43 12.11 16.27 4.71
CA VAL A 43 12.87 15.59 5.77
C VAL A 43 14.30 16.15 5.87
N ASN A 44 14.98 16.37 4.74
CA ASN A 44 16.32 16.95 4.73
C ASN A 44 16.33 18.38 5.29
N SER A 45 15.32 19.20 4.98
CA SER A 45 15.19 20.54 5.53
C SER A 45 14.97 20.52 7.06
N LEU A 46 14.26 19.54 7.58
CA LEU A 46 14.13 19.32 9.03
C LEU A 46 15.48 19.01 9.68
N THR A 47 16.25 18.12 9.09
CA THR A 47 17.57 17.73 9.62
C THR A 47 18.62 18.83 9.49
N ALA A 48 18.49 19.68 8.48
CA ALA A 48 19.33 20.88 8.29
C ALA A 48 18.97 22.07 9.19
N GLY A 49 17.89 21.96 9.98
CA GLY A 49 17.41 23.03 10.85
C GLY A 49 16.55 24.10 10.16
N GLU A 50 16.25 23.92 8.87
CA GLU A 50 15.36 24.77 8.09
C GLU A 50 13.88 24.41 8.30
N VAL A 51 13.41 24.56 9.55
CA VAL A 51 12.07 24.14 9.96
C VAL A 51 10.97 24.86 9.16
N GLY A 52 11.17 26.13 8.83
CA GLY A 52 10.20 26.92 8.05
C GLY A 52 9.91 26.29 6.68
N ARG A 53 10.93 25.91 5.94
CA ARG A 53 10.79 25.30 4.62
C ARG A 53 10.10 23.94 4.68
N SER A 54 10.41 23.15 5.70
CA SER A 54 9.75 21.87 5.91
C SER A 54 8.26 22.03 6.21
N LEU A 55 7.89 23.03 7.04
CA LEU A 55 6.50 23.31 7.36
C LEU A 55 5.73 23.80 6.14
N ASP A 56 6.33 24.61 5.27
CA ASP A 56 5.70 25.08 4.03
C ASP A 56 5.31 23.91 3.08
N ILE A 57 6.02 22.80 3.15
CA ILE A 57 5.71 21.60 2.36
C ILE A 57 4.74 20.67 3.12
N LEU A 58 5.01 20.42 4.40
CA LEU A 58 4.26 19.42 5.17
C LEU A 58 2.86 19.90 5.57
N ILE A 59 2.68 21.20 5.88
CA ILE A 59 1.38 21.70 6.31
C ILE A 59 0.33 21.55 5.20
N PRO A 60 0.54 22.04 3.96
CA PRO A 60 -0.44 21.84 2.89
C PRO A 60 -0.67 20.35 2.58
N PHE A 61 0.38 19.54 2.63
CA PHE A 61 0.29 18.09 2.42
C PHE A 61 -0.59 17.42 3.49
N LEU A 62 -0.40 17.73 4.76
CA LEU A 62 -1.21 17.20 5.87
C LEU A 62 -2.65 17.69 5.83
N ILE A 63 -2.87 18.97 5.56
CA ILE A 63 -4.24 19.53 5.42
C ILE A 63 -4.97 18.82 4.28
N GLY A 64 -4.32 18.66 3.14
CA GLY A 64 -4.87 17.91 2.01
C GLY A 64 -5.16 16.46 2.37
N GLY A 65 -4.25 15.81 3.09
CA GLY A 65 -4.42 14.44 3.57
C GLY A 65 -5.62 14.29 4.49
N VAL A 66 -5.78 15.14 5.48
CA VAL A 66 -6.94 15.14 6.40
C VAL A 66 -8.23 15.39 5.62
N ALA A 67 -8.25 16.38 4.73
CA ALA A 67 -9.41 16.66 3.88
C ALA A 67 -9.76 15.45 3.00
N GLY A 68 -8.76 14.79 2.43
CA GLY A 68 -8.91 13.58 1.63
C GLY A 68 -9.53 12.43 2.42
N VAL A 69 -9.04 12.17 3.63
CA VAL A 69 -9.61 11.14 4.52
C VAL A 69 -11.06 11.41 4.84
N VAL A 70 -11.39 12.65 5.20
CA VAL A 70 -12.78 13.05 5.54
C VAL A 70 -13.69 12.88 4.33
N LEU A 71 -13.25 13.32 3.15
CA LEU A 71 -14.01 13.20 1.93
C LEU A 71 -14.23 11.74 1.55
N LEU A 72 -13.16 10.94 1.57
CA LEU A 72 -13.21 9.52 1.23
C LEU A 72 -14.07 8.73 2.24
N SER A 73 -13.96 9.05 3.53
CA SER A 73 -14.78 8.42 4.57
C SER A 73 -16.28 8.67 4.34
N ARG A 74 -16.65 9.90 3.98
CA ARG A 74 -18.04 10.22 3.61
C ARG A 74 -18.48 9.50 2.34
N LEU A 75 -17.62 9.47 1.32
CA LEU A 75 -17.89 8.76 0.08
C LEU A 75 -18.08 7.27 0.31
N LEU A 76 -17.19 6.63 1.08
CA LEU A 76 -17.32 5.21 1.44
C LEU A 76 -18.57 4.94 2.25
N SER A 77 -18.89 5.78 3.25
CA SER A 77 -20.10 5.64 4.03
C SER A 77 -21.37 5.73 3.17
N TRP A 78 -21.38 6.66 2.21
CA TRP A 78 -22.48 6.77 1.25
C TRP A 78 -22.56 5.53 0.34
N LEU A 79 -21.42 5.09 -0.17
CA LEU A 79 -21.31 3.95 -1.06
C LEU A 79 -21.78 2.64 -0.38
N PHE A 80 -21.35 2.42 0.87
CA PHE A 80 -21.81 1.28 1.66
C PHE A 80 -23.31 1.30 1.97
N ARG A 81 -23.91 2.49 2.07
CA ARG A 81 -25.36 2.60 2.30
C ARG A 81 -26.17 2.40 1.04
N THR A 82 -25.63 2.77 -0.12
CA THR A 82 -26.38 2.78 -1.38
C THR A 82 -26.18 1.50 -2.19
N VAL A 83 -24.95 0.99 -2.24
CA VAL A 83 -24.55 -0.15 -3.10
C VAL A 83 -23.65 -1.13 -2.34
N HIS A 84 -24.07 -1.51 -1.16
CA HIS A 84 -23.31 -2.37 -0.25
C HIS A 84 -22.74 -3.61 -0.95
N ASP A 85 -23.57 -4.36 -1.68
CA ASP A 85 -23.17 -5.62 -2.30
C ASP A 85 -22.12 -5.44 -3.38
N LEU A 86 -22.21 -4.33 -4.15
CA LEU A 86 -21.23 -4.00 -5.16
C LEU A 86 -19.87 -3.66 -4.54
N VAL A 87 -19.88 -2.90 -3.43
CA VAL A 87 -18.66 -2.55 -2.70
C VAL A 87 -18.00 -3.79 -2.13
N MET A 88 -18.78 -4.67 -1.52
CA MET A 88 -18.29 -5.94 -0.97
C MET A 88 -17.73 -6.85 -2.07
N ALA A 89 -18.40 -6.94 -3.21
CA ALA A 89 -17.91 -7.70 -4.35
C ALA A 89 -16.58 -7.12 -4.91
N LEU A 90 -16.49 -5.79 -4.99
CA LEU A 90 -15.29 -5.11 -5.45
C LEU A 90 -14.10 -5.37 -4.51
N ILE A 91 -14.28 -5.20 -3.20
CA ILE A 91 -13.24 -5.45 -2.19
C ILE A 91 -12.81 -6.92 -2.22
N THR A 92 -13.78 -7.83 -2.25
CA THR A 92 -13.50 -9.28 -2.31
C THR A 92 -12.76 -9.65 -3.59
N GLY A 93 -13.15 -9.09 -4.73
CA GLY A 93 -12.47 -9.27 -6.01
C GLY A 93 -11.04 -8.72 -5.99
N PHE A 94 -10.82 -7.56 -5.37
CA PHE A 94 -9.48 -6.98 -5.22
C PHE A 94 -8.57 -7.83 -4.34
N VAL A 95 -9.09 -8.28 -3.19
CA VAL A 95 -8.36 -9.19 -2.29
C VAL A 95 -8.08 -10.53 -2.99
N GLY A 96 -9.09 -11.11 -3.66
CA GLY A 96 -8.92 -12.34 -4.44
C GLY A 96 -7.88 -12.20 -5.55
N GLY A 97 -7.91 -11.09 -6.29
CA GLY A 97 -6.92 -10.79 -7.32
C GLY A 97 -5.51 -10.60 -6.76
N SER A 98 -5.37 -9.99 -5.58
CA SER A 98 -4.07 -9.81 -4.94
C SER A 98 -3.43 -11.13 -4.50
N LEU A 99 -4.23 -12.13 -4.11
CA LEU A 99 -3.73 -13.46 -3.78
C LEU A 99 -3.03 -14.12 -4.98
N ILE A 100 -3.54 -13.86 -6.18
CA ILE A 100 -2.92 -14.35 -7.41
C ILE A 100 -1.53 -13.73 -7.60
N VAL A 101 -1.39 -12.44 -7.32
CA VAL A 101 -0.10 -11.73 -7.47
C VAL A 101 0.89 -12.14 -6.38
N ILE A 102 0.42 -12.45 -5.16
CA ILE A 102 1.28 -12.84 -4.02
C ILE A 102 1.68 -14.32 -4.07
N TRP A 103 1.14 -15.10 -5.02
CA TRP A 103 1.43 -16.53 -5.14
C TRP A 103 2.94 -16.82 -5.06
N PRO A 104 3.41 -17.64 -4.10
CA PRO A 104 4.85 -17.79 -3.86
C PRO A 104 5.57 -18.61 -4.92
N TRP A 105 4.86 -19.47 -5.63
CA TRP A 105 5.45 -20.35 -6.65
C TRP A 105 5.31 -19.75 -8.06
N LYS A 106 6.16 -18.75 -8.32
CA LYS A 106 6.25 -18.07 -9.62
C LYS A 106 7.73 -17.87 -10.00
N ILE A 107 8.02 -17.90 -11.28
CA ILE A 107 9.35 -17.64 -11.80
C ILE A 107 9.53 -16.11 -11.84
N THR A 108 10.51 -15.63 -11.10
CA THR A 108 10.86 -14.21 -11.08
C THR A 108 11.89 -13.95 -12.19
N LEU A 109 11.56 -13.05 -13.10
CA LEU A 109 12.50 -12.55 -14.08
C LEU A 109 13.32 -11.44 -13.43
N THR A 110 14.62 -11.68 -13.27
CA THR A 110 15.56 -10.71 -12.73
C THR A 110 16.45 -10.25 -13.86
N GLU A 111 16.45 -8.98 -14.16
CA GLU A 111 17.43 -8.35 -15.05
C GLU A 111 18.55 -7.74 -14.22
N LYS A 112 19.78 -8.10 -14.55
CA LYS A 112 20.99 -7.50 -14.00
C LYS A 112 21.32 -6.22 -14.77
N PHE A 113 21.42 -5.12 -14.08
CA PHE A 113 21.93 -3.89 -14.66
C PHE A 113 23.05 -3.33 -13.78
N ILE A 114 24.03 -2.75 -14.43
CA ILE A 114 25.19 -2.12 -13.77
C ILE A 114 24.85 -0.64 -13.56
N ARG A 115 24.82 -0.21 -12.31
CA ARG A 115 24.70 1.18 -11.94
C ARG A 115 25.83 1.54 -11.00
N ASP A 116 26.60 2.57 -11.37
CA ASP A 116 27.75 3.07 -10.60
C ASP A 116 28.82 2.02 -10.26
N GLY A 117 28.96 0.97 -11.09
CA GLY A 117 29.94 -0.09 -10.92
C GLY A 117 29.50 -1.24 -10.02
N GLU A 118 28.29 -1.20 -9.48
CA GLU A 118 27.70 -2.30 -8.71
C GLU A 118 26.64 -3.04 -9.55
N GLU A 119 26.66 -4.39 -9.48
CA GLU A 119 25.63 -5.22 -10.07
C GLU A 119 24.37 -5.13 -9.20
N MET A 120 23.33 -4.51 -9.74
CA MET A 120 22.01 -4.49 -9.11
C MET A 120 21.06 -5.43 -9.85
N GLU A 121 20.39 -6.28 -9.10
CA GLU A 121 19.32 -7.12 -9.62
C GLU A 121 17.96 -6.43 -9.45
N LYS A 122 17.26 -6.21 -10.55
CA LYS A 122 15.91 -5.68 -10.54
C LYS A 122 14.94 -6.74 -11.02
N ILE A 123 13.90 -6.97 -10.24
CA ILE A 123 12.78 -7.81 -10.64
C ILE A 123 12.01 -7.05 -11.72
N THR A 124 12.06 -7.55 -12.96
CA THR A 124 11.42 -6.92 -14.13
C THR A 124 10.04 -7.50 -14.39
N GLY A 125 9.77 -8.70 -13.89
CA GLY A 125 8.47 -9.33 -14.08
C GLY A 125 8.36 -10.70 -13.45
N PHE A 126 7.19 -11.28 -13.61
CA PHE A 126 6.91 -12.66 -13.20
C PHE A 126 6.47 -13.45 -14.42
N THR A 127 7.10 -14.57 -14.68
CA THR A 127 6.77 -15.44 -15.80
C THR A 127 6.53 -16.85 -15.28
N GLY A 128 5.38 -17.40 -15.65
CA GLY A 128 5.06 -18.79 -15.34
C GLY A 128 4.69 -19.02 -13.87
N TRP A 129 3.65 -19.80 -13.72
CA TRP A 129 3.15 -20.32 -12.46
C TRP A 129 3.55 -21.78 -12.41
N PHE A 130 4.13 -22.22 -11.32
CA PHE A 130 4.43 -23.63 -11.16
C PHE A 130 3.77 -24.18 -9.90
N LEU A 131 3.53 -25.48 -9.88
CA LEU A 131 3.02 -26.16 -8.70
C LEU A 131 4.16 -26.30 -7.69
N PRO A 132 3.85 -26.20 -6.38
CA PRO A 132 4.85 -26.37 -5.34
C PRO A 132 5.55 -27.74 -5.45
N ASP A 133 6.86 -27.72 -5.39
CA ASP A 133 7.63 -28.94 -5.25
C ASP A 133 7.49 -29.45 -3.81
N ILE A 134 6.80 -30.56 -3.65
CA ILE A 134 6.52 -31.21 -2.37
C ILE A 134 7.81 -31.70 -1.68
N GLY A 135 8.89 -31.90 -2.44
CA GLY A 135 10.20 -32.31 -1.93
C GLY A 135 11.00 -31.18 -1.28
N SER A 136 10.63 -29.92 -1.49
CA SER A 136 11.40 -28.78 -0.96
C SER A 136 10.91 -28.35 0.43
N GLY A 137 11.86 -28.19 1.38
CA GLY A 137 11.56 -27.66 2.72
C GLY A 137 10.95 -26.25 2.70
N ALA A 138 11.27 -25.45 1.68
CA ALA A 138 10.71 -24.12 1.48
C ALA A 138 9.19 -24.16 1.22
N THR A 139 8.70 -25.19 0.51
CA THR A 139 7.26 -25.38 0.29
C THR A 139 6.51 -25.64 1.59
N TRP A 140 7.07 -26.47 2.46
CA TRP A 140 6.47 -26.75 3.78
C TRP A 140 6.49 -25.53 4.70
N ALA A 141 7.57 -24.75 4.67
CA ALA A 141 7.66 -23.50 5.43
C ALA A 141 6.60 -22.48 4.93
N ALA A 142 6.44 -22.32 3.63
CA ALA A 142 5.43 -21.45 3.06
C ALA A 142 4.01 -21.87 3.43
N LEU A 143 3.68 -23.17 3.31
CA LEU A 143 2.39 -23.71 3.73
C LEU A 143 2.15 -23.53 5.23
N GLY A 144 3.15 -23.75 6.06
CA GLY A 144 3.09 -23.50 7.50
C GLY A 144 2.79 -22.05 7.84
N CYS A 145 3.45 -21.10 7.17
CA CYS A 145 3.17 -19.66 7.34
C CYS A 145 1.76 -19.28 6.88
N MET A 146 1.28 -19.85 5.77
CA MET A 146 -0.07 -19.60 5.27
C MET A 146 -1.13 -20.11 6.25
N LEU A 147 -0.96 -21.32 6.80
CA LEU A 147 -1.87 -21.89 7.79
C LEU A 147 -1.83 -21.13 9.11
N ALA A 148 -0.65 -20.71 9.57
CA ALA A 148 -0.49 -19.88 10.76
C ALA A 148 -1.20 -18.53 10.61
N GLY A 149 -1.03 -17.85 9.47
CA GLY A 149 -1.72 -16.61 9.16
C GLY A 149 -3.24 -16.76 9.12
N ALA A 150 -3.74 -17.78 8.44
CA ALA A 150 -5.17 -18.09 8.38
C ALA A 150 -5.75 -18.40 9.76
N SER A 151 -5.02 -19.17 10.58
CA SER A 151 -5.43 -19.49 11.96
C SER A 151 -5.49 -18.25 12.85
N LEU A 152 -4.51 -17.36 12.75
CA LEU A 152 -4.47 -16.08 13.48
C LEU A 152 -5.68 -15.20 13.16
N VAL A 153 -6.02 -15.07 11.87
CA VAL A 153 -7.17 -14.30 11.42
C VAL A 153 -8.48 -14.95 11.92
N TYR A 154 -8.59 -16.26 11.81
CA TYR A 154 -9.78 -16.99 12.26
C TYR A 154 -10.02 -16.86 13.77
N VAL A 155 -8.95 -17.01 14.57
CA VAL A 155 -9.01 -16.85 16.02
C VAL A 155 -9.35 -15.41 16.40
N GLY A 156 -8.70 -14.43 15.75
CA GLY A 156 -8.99 -13.00 15.97
C GLY A 156 -10.45 -12.65 15.66
N ALA A 157 -10.99 -13.15 14.54
CA ALA A 157 -12.39 -12.96 14.17
C ALA A 157 -13.36 -13.57 15.20
N ARG A 158 -13.05 -14.77 15.71
CA ARG A 158 -13.87 -15.42 16.75
C ARG A 158 -13.84 -14.70 18.10
N LEU A 159 -12.67 -14.19 18.48
CA LEU A 159 -12.53 -13.42 19.73
C LEU A 159 -13.26 -12.07 19.63
N GLY A 160 -13.16 -11.39 18.49
CA GLY A 160 -13.86 -10.13 18.24
C GLY A 160 -15.37 -10.27 18.24
N SER A 161 -15.91 -11.38 17.71
CA SER A 161 -17.34 -11.64 17.72
C SER A 161 -17.91 -11.94 19.12
N ARG A 162 -17.07 -12.39 20.06
CA ARG A 162 -17.47 -12.64 21.46
C ARG A 162 -17.52 -11.39 22.32
N SER A 163 -16.72 -10.37 22.00
CA SER A 163 -16.67 -9.10 22.76
C SER A 163 -17.71 -8.09 22.32
N GLY A 164 -18.43 -8.31 21.24
CA GLY A 164 -19.47 -7.41 20.73
C GLY A 164 -20.88 -7.69 21.25
N THR A 165 -21.06 -8.62 22.18
CA THR A 165 -22.37 -9.03 22.76
C THR A 165 -22.53 -8.68 24.24
N SER A 166 -21.80 -7.64 24.72
CA SER A 166 -22.00 -7.13 26.09
C SER A 166 -22.46 -5.68 26.08
#